data_de7127babb68fade2770840647d99e38
#
_entry.id   de7127babb68fade2770840647d99e38
#
_cell.length_a   1.000
_cell.length_b   1.000
_cell.length_c   1.000
_cell.angle_alpha   90.00
_cell.angle_beta   90.00
_cell.angle_gamma   90.00
#
_symmetry.space_group_name_H-M   'P 1'
#
loop_
_entity.id
_entity.type
_entity.pdbx_description
1 polymer ?
#
loop_
_entity_poly.entity_id
_entity_poly.type
_entity_poly.pdbx_seq_one_letter_code
_entity_poly.pdbx_strand_id
1 'polypeptide(L)'
;LREHGLSMVYLGLESGSDEVLKLMTKGFTSAQIVEGGLKAKAAGMQLSVTAIAGLGGKTLSRSHAEDTAKALSAMNPEYVGVLTLEVHEDTPLEEMVNSGKFSLLDSTEVLKETKDMISMMDCPGCVFRMNHASNYLSLRGTLNEDKAALMHQIDQALSGNLGLRPEWARGF
;
A
#
# COMPACT_ATOMS: atom_id res chain seq x y z
N LEU A 1 -11.54 -18.06 -17.07
CA LEU A 1 -10.92 -16.78 -17.48
C LEU A 1 -9.51 -17.03 -18.04
N ARG A 2 -8.66 -17.81 -17.35
CA ARG A 2 -7.30 -18.13 -17.83
C ARG A 2 -7.31 -18.77 -19.23
N GLU A 3 -8.22 -19.72 -19.45
CA GLU A 3 -8.43 -20.41 -20.74
C GLU A 3 -8.84 -19.45 -21.88
N HIS A 4 -9.43 -18.31 -21.53
CA HIS A 4 -9.82 -17.24 -22.46
C HIS A 4 -8.75 -16.14 -22.59
N GLY A 5 -7.52 -16.40 -22.17
CA GLY A 5 -6.37 -15.52 -22.38
C GLY A 5 -6.10 -14.52 -21.26
N LEU A 6 -6.87 -14.49 -20.16
CA LEU A 6 -6.55 -13.64 -19.03
C LEU A 6 -5.26 -14.13 -18.33
N SER A 7 -4.22 -13.32 -18.30
CA SER A 7 -2.91 -13.67 -17.79
C SER A 7 -2.54 -12.98 -16.47
N MET A 8 -3.20 -11.88 -16.13
CA MET A 8 -2.92 -11.07 -14.95
C MET A 8 -4.21 -10.54 -14.33
N VAL A 9 -4.22 -10.45 -13.01
CA VAL A 9 -5.29 -9.85 -12.21
C VAL A 9 -4.71 -8.69 -11.41
N TYR A 10 -5.38 -7.54 -11.44
CA TYR A 10 -5.13 -6.42 -10.55
C TYR A 10 -6.13 -6.49 -9.39
N LEU A 11 -5.61 -6.51 -8.17
CA LEU A 11 -6.38 -6.69 -6.95
C LEU A 11 -6.12 -5.54 -5.98
N GLY A 12 -7.14 -4.78 -5.65
CA GLY A 12 -7.08 -3.75 -4.62
C GLY A 12 -7.22 -4.38 -3.23
N LEU A 13 -6.12 -4.55 -2.51
CA LEU A 13 -6.12 -4.88 -1.09
C LEU A 13 -6.44 -3.64 -0.27
N GLU A 14 -5.84 -2.53 -0.62
CA GLU A 14 -5.83 -1.19 0.00
C GLU A 14 -5.27 -1.21 1.42
N SER A 15 -5.71 -2.13 2.28
CA SER A 15 -5.23 -2.41 3.63
C SER A 15 -5.37 -3.90 3.96
N GLY A 16 -4.47 -4.41 4.77
CA GLY A 16 -4.62 -5.73 5.39
C GLY A 16 -5.39 -5.70 6.71
N SER A 17 -5.65 -4.52 7.27
CA SER A 17 -6.37 -4.35 8.51
C SER A 17 -7.88 -4.30 8.27
N ASP A 18 -8.63 -5.24 8.84
CA ASP A 18 -10.09 -5.29 8.72
C ASP A 18 -10.75 -4.04 9.33
N GLU A 19 -10.14 -3.42 10.35
CA GLU A 19 -10.64 -2.19 10.95
C GLU A 19 -10.54 -1.02 9.95
N VAL A 20 -9.42 -0.91 9.24
CA VAL A 20 -9.22 0.09 8.18
C VAL A 20 -10.15 -0.17 7.00
N LEU A 21 -10.25 -1.43 6.54
CA LEU A 21 -11.17 -1.79 5.45
C LEU A 21 -12.62 -1.46 5.77
N LYS A 22 -13.05 -1.70 7.02
CA LYS A 22 -14.38 -1.34 7.51
C LYS A 22 -14.57 0.17 7.56
N LEU A 23 -13.57 0.91 8.07
CA LEU A 23 -13.60 2.38 8.13
C LEU A 23 -13.78 2.99 6.72
N MET A 24 -13.11 2.41 5.73
CA MET A 24 -13.16 2.83 4.31
C MET A 24 -14.29 2.18 3.51
N THR A 25 -15.17 1.45 4.18
CA THR A 25 -16.36 0.81 3.56
C THR A 25 -15.99 -0.09 2.37
N LYS A 26 -14.85 -0.81 2.46
CA LYS A 26 -14.35 -1.68 1.36
C LYS A 26 -15.31 -2.84 1.03
N GLY A 27 -16.11 -3.28 1.99
CA GLY A 27 -17.12 -4.34 1.79
C GLY A 27 -16.55 -5.78 1.83
N PHE A 28 -15.25 -5.94 1.97
CA PHE A 28 -14.56 -7.23 2.08
C PHE A 28 -13.58 -7.20 3.26
N THR A 29 -13.34 -8.37 3.86
CA THR A 29 -12.26 -8.55 4.84
C THR A 29 -10.94 -8.82 4.14
N SER A 30 -9.84 -8.57 4.84
CA SER A 30 -8.49 -8.92 4.39
C SER A 30 -8.37 -10.40 3.99
N ALA A 31 -8.92 -11.30 4.81
CA ALA A 31 -8.92 -12.73 4.53
C ALA A 31 -9.64 -13.08 3.22
N GLN A 32 -10.78 -12.45 2.92
CA GLN A 32 -11.51 -12.66 1.66
C GLN A 32 -10.71 -12.16 0.46
N ILE A 33 -10.02 -11.03 0.59
CA ILE A 33 -9.19 -10.48 -0.48
C ILE A 33 -7.98 -11.40 -0.72
N VAL A 34 -7.31 -11.85 0.34
CA VAL A 34 -6.18 -12.80 0.26
C VAL A 34 -6.63 -14.11 -0.42
N GLU A 35 -7.78 -14.67 -0.04
CA GLU A 35 -8.32 -15.86 -0.67
C GLU A 35 -8.56 -15.66 -2.17
N GLY A 36 -9.11 -14.51 -2.56
CA GLY A 36 -9.31 -14.13 -3.97
C GLY A 36 -8.00 -14.08 -4.76
N GLY A 37 -6.96 -13.46 -4.18
CA GLY A 37 -5.62 -13.40 -4.76
C GLY A 37 -4.98 -14.79 -4.94
N LEU A 38 -5.07 -15.64 -3.92
CA LEU A 38 -4.56 -17.00 -3.98
C LEU A 38 -5.29 -17.87 -5.01
N LYS A 39 -6.61 -17.69 -5.18
CA LYS A 39 -7.39 -18.35 -6.24
C LYS A 39 -6.93 -17.93 -7.64
N ALA A 40 -6.62 -16.65 -7.85
CA ALA A 40 -6.09 -16.15 -9.12
C ALA A 40 -4.72 -16.79 -9.44
N LYS A 41 -3.82 -16.85 -8.46
CA LYS A 41 -2.50 -17.50 -8.60
C LYS A 41 -2.63 -19.00 -8.86
N ALA A 42 -3.50 -19.70 -8.12
CA ALA A 42 -3.76 -21.12 -8.32
C ALA A 42 -4.30 -21.44 -9.73
N ALA A 43 -5.01 -20.49 -10.35
CA ALA A 43 -5.45 -20.58 -11.74
C ALA A 43 -4.34 -20.26 -12.77
N GLY A 44 -3.10 -20.02 -12.35
CA GLY A 44 -1.97 -19.71 -13.22
C GLY A 44 -1.94 -18.27 -13.75
N MET A 45 -2.64 -17.34 -13.10
CA MET A 45 -2.59 -15.91 -13.41
C MET A 45 -1.56 -15.20 -12.54
N GLN A 46 -0.89 -14.20 -13.10
CA GLN A 46 -0.07 -13.27 -12.33
C GLN A 46 -0.97 -12.37 -11.49
N LEU A 47 -0.49 -11.97 -10.31
CA LEU A 47 -1.20 -11.11 -9.38
C LEU A 47 -0.46 -9.80 -9.17
N SER A 48 -1.14 -8.69 -9.40
CA SER A 48 -0.69 -7.35 -9.06
C SER A 48 -1.59 -6.80 -7.96
N VAL A 49 -1.02 -6.50 -6.78
CA VAL A 49 -1.79 -6.04 -5.61
C VAL A 49 -1.49 -4.59 -5.33
N THR A 50 -2.53 -3.81 -5.06
CA THR A 50 -2.41 -2.40 -4.65
C THR A 50 -2.71 -2.24 -3.17
N ALA A 51 -1.89 -1.43 -2.49
CA ALA A 51 -2.12 -0.94 -1.12
C ALA A 51 -2.02 0.59 -1.08
N ILE A 52 -2.63 1.22 -0.07
CA ILE A 52 -2.67 2.69 0.04
C ILE A 52 -2.05 3.10 1.37
N ALA A 53 -0.84 3.66 1.33
CA ALA A 53 -0.18 4.23 2.51
C ALA A 53 -0.98 5.41 3.07
N GLY A 54 -1.08 5.49 4.38
CA GLY A 54 -1.85 6.50 5.09
C GLY A 54 -3.33 6.19 5.28
N LEU A 55 -3.82 5.06 4.72
CA LEU A 55 -5.26 4.72 4.75
C LEU A 55 -5.79 4.48 6.17
N GLY A 56 -4.94 4.12 7.13
CA GLY A 56 -5.28 3.98 8.54
C GLY A 56 -5.34 5.30 9.33
N GLY A 57 -4.92 6.41 8.71
CA GLY A 57 -4.72 7.67 9.44
C GLY A 57 -3.76 7.49 10.61
N LYS A 58 -3.64 8.49 11.48
CA LYS A 58 -2.72 8.44 12.63
C LYS A 58 -3.06 7.33 13.64
N THR A 59 -4.34 7.04 13.80
CA THR A 59 -4.81 6.10 14.83
C THR A 59 -4.51 4.64 14.48
N LEU A 60 -4.65 4.26 13.22
CA LEU A 60 -4.55 2.86 12.76
C LEU A 60 -3.32 2.61 11.88
N SER A 61 -2.40 3.58 11.75
CA SER A 61 -1.21 3.47 10.89
C SER A 61 -0.39 2.22 11.18
N ARG A 62 -0.14 1.91 12.45
CA ARG A 62 0.64 0.74 12.84
C ARG A 62 -0.04 -0.58 12.45
N SER A 63 -1.31 -0.77 12.83
CA SER A 63 -2.06 -1.98 12.46
C SER A 63 -2.23 -2.09 10.95
N HIS A 64 -2.44 -0.97 10.26
CA HIS A 64 -2.46 -0.93 8.81
C HIS A 64 -1.16 -1.46 8.19
N ALA A 65 0.00 -0.97 8.63
CA ALA A 65 1.29 -1.42 8.11
C ALA A 65 1.55 -2.91 8.39
N GLU A 66 1.35 -3.35 9.65
CA GLU A 66 1.58 -4.73 10.08
C GLU A 66 0.68 -5.73 9.34
N ASP A 67 -0.62 -5.46 9.29
CA ASP A 67 -1.59 -6.38 8.70
C ASP A 67 -1.52 -6.36 7.16
N THR A 68 -1.20 -5.22 6.54
CA THR A 68 -0.96 -5.14 5.10
C THR A 68 0.28 -5.94 4.71
N ALA A 69 1.37 -5.85 5.47
CA ALA A 69 2.56 -6.67 5.22
C ALA A 69 2.27 -8.17 5.34
N LYS A 70 1.47 -8.59 6.34
CA LYS A 70 1.03 -9.99 6.50
C LYS A 70 0.18 -10.47 5.31
N ALA A 71 -0.80 -9.67 4.89
CA ALA A 71 -1.68 -10.02 3.78
C ALA A 71 -0.92 -10.14 2.46
N LEU A 72 -0.01 -9.21 2.17
CA LEU A 72 0.86 -9.23 1.00
C LEU A 72 1.80 -10.44 1.03
N SER A 73 2.41 -10.74 2.17
CA SER A 73 3.29 -11.90 2.35
C SER A 73 2.52 -13.22 2.14
N ALA A 74 1.30 -13.32 2.64
CA ALA A 74 0.45 -14.50 2.45
C ALA A 74 0.10 -14.76 0.98
N MET A 75 -0.10 -13.71 0.19
CA MET A 75 -0.37 -13.82 -1.25
C MET A 75 0.91 -14.01 -2.08
N ASN A 76 2.04 -13.46 -1.64
CA ASN A 76 3.29 -13.34 -2.40
C ASN A 76 3.02 -13.00 -3.89
N PRO A 77 2.47 -11.83 -4.20
CA PRO A 77 2.11 -11.47 -5.56
C PRO A 77 3.35 -11.20 -6.41
N GLU A 78 3.22 -11.25 -7.74
CA GLU A 78 4.28 -10.90 -8.68
C GLU A 78 4.59 -9.39 -8.63
N TYR A 79 3.56 -8.58 -8.34
CA TYR A 79 3.68 -7.11 -8.28
C TYR A 79 2.95 -6.55 -7.07
N VAL A 80 3.59 -5.59 -6.39
CA VAL A 80 2.96 -4.72 -5.37
C VAL A 80 3.12 -3.27 -5.78
N GLY A 81 2.00 -2.57 -5.86
CA GLY A 81 1.94 -1.12 -6.02
C GLY A 81 1.47 -0.45 -4.74
N VAL A 82 2.23 0.52 -4.25
CA VAL A 82 1.81 1.34 -3.09
C VAL A 82 1.55 2.76 -3.56
N LEU A 83 0.34 3.24 -3.30
CA LEU A 83 -0.08 4.62 -3.49
C LEU A 83 -0.10 5.32 -2.14
N THR A 84 -0.13 6.65 -2.14
CA THR A 84 -0.39 7.42 -0.92
C THR A 84 -1.81 7.95 -0.96
N LEU A 85 -2.51 7.88 0.17
CA LEU A 85 -3.86 8.39 0.33
C LEU A 85 -3.95 9.86 -0.10
N GLU A 86 -4.95 10.16 -0.92
CA GLU A 86 -5.39 11.51 -1.26
C GLU A 86 -6.86 11.66 -0.90
N VAL A 87 -7.23 12.83 -0.41
CA VAL A 87 -8.61 13.15 -0.05
C VAL A 87 -9.19 14.01 -1.16
N HIS A 88 -10.28 13.55 -1.74
CA HIS A 88 -11.00 14.29 -2.77
C HIS A 88 -12.20 15.01 -2.18
N GLU A 89 -12.54 16.16 -2.77
CA GLU A 89 -13.74 16.94 -2.44
C GLU A 89 -15.01 16.10 -2.58
N ASP A 90 -16.01 16.44 -1.80
CA ASP A 90 -17.32 15.79 -1.79
C ASP A 90 -17.30 14.29 -1.44
N THR A 91 -16.29 13.84 -0.69
CA THR A 91 -16.20 12.44 -0.22
C THR A 91 -16.49 12.29 1.27
N PRO A 92 -17.00 11.13 1.72
CA PRO A 92 -17.15 10.86 3.16
C PRO A 92 -15.83 10.95 3.93
N LEU A 93 -14.71 10.66 3.30
CA LEU A 93 -13.39 10.79 3.92
C LEU A 93 -13.05 12.26 4.20
N GLU A 94 -13.33 13.16 3.26
CA GLU A 94 -13.15 14.60 3.47
C GLU A 94 -13.98 15.09 4.67
N GLU A 95 -15.24 14.67 4.77
CA GLU A 95 -16.09 15.02 5.95
C GLU A 95 -15.47 14.52 7.25
N MET A 96 -14.88 13.32 7.26
CA MET A 96 -14.20 12.77 8.44
C MET A 96 -12.94 13.58 8.79
N VAL A 97 -12.16 14.01 7.81
CA VAL A 97 -10.99 14.87 8.01
C VAL A 97 -11.41 16.23 8.54
N ASN A 98 -12.37 16.89 7.90
CA ASN A 98 -12.86 18.23 8.29
C ASN A 98 -13.50 18.24 9.68
N SER A 99 -14.15 17.14 10.09
CA SER A 99 -14.74 16.99 11.44
C SER A 99 -13.74 16.52 12.50
N GLY A 100 -12.48 16.25 12.14
CA GLY A 100 -11.45 15.73 13.06
C GLY A 100 -11.62 14.27 13.45
N LYS A 101 -12.53 13.53 12.81
CA LYS A 101 -12.72 12.09 13.03
C LYS A 101 -11.63 11.23 12.37
N PHE A 102 -10.96 11.77 11.38
CA PHE A 102 -9.83 11.14 10.72
C PHE A 102 -8.66 12.12 10.63
N SER A 103 -7.48 11.70 11.08
CA SER A 103 -6.26 12.50 11.02
C SER A 103 -5.32 11.92 10.00
N LEU A 104 -5.03 12.69 8.95
CA LEU A 104 -4.09 12.29 7.89
C LEU A 104 -2.67 12.18 8.44
N LEU A 105 -1.90 11.27 7.87
CA LEU A 105 -0.46 11.23 8.03
C LEU A 105 0.19 12.37 7.24
N ASP A 106 1.22 12.99 7.79
CA ASP A 106 2.12 13.85 7.03
C ASP A 106 3.11 13.01 6.20
N SER A 107 3.90 13.67 5.35
CA SER A 107 4.85 12.99 4.46
C SER A 107 5.87 12.13 5.22
N THR A 108 6.32 12.59 6.38
CA THR A 108 7.27 11.87 7.25
C THR A 108 6.60 10.63 7.88
N GLU A 109 5.36 10.77 8.34
CA GLU A 109 4.57 9.68 8.91
C GLU A 109 4.25 8.61 7.86
N VAL A 110 3.89 9.01 6.62
CA VAL A 110 3.68 8.09 5.49
C VAL A 110 4.96 7.29 5.18
N LEU A 111 6.12 7.93 5.18
CA LEU A 111 7.39 7.24 4.94
C LEU A 111 7.74 6.26 6.05
N LYS A 112 7.47 6.60 7.31
CA LYS A 112 7.68 5.69 8.45
C LYS A 112 6.76 4.47 8.34
N GLU A 113 5.48 4.68 8.07
CA GLU A 113 4.50 3.60 7.86
C GLU A 113 4.94 2.68 6.71
N THR A 114 5.35 3.27 5.57
CA THR A 114 5.84 2.51 4.42
C THR A 114 7.08 1.70 4.77
N LYS A 115 8.02 2.29 5.53
CA LYS A 115 9.22 1.58 6.00
C LYS A 115 8.87 0.39 6.88
N ASP A 116 7.95 0.59 7.83
CA ASP A 116 7.48 -0.47 8.73
C ASP A 116 6.83 -1.60 7.91
N MET A 117 5.95 -1.27 6.97
CA MET A 117 5.32 -2.23 6.06
C MET A 117 6.37 -3.04 5.28
N ILE A 118 7.33 -2.37 4.60
CA ILE A 118 8.38 -3.04 3.82
C ILE A 118 9.23 -3.94 4.72
N SER A 119 9.57 -3.49 5.94
CA SER A 119 10.40 -4.26 6.87
C SER A 119 9.80 -5.63 7.22
N MET A 120 8.47 -5.68 7.33
CA MET A 120 7.71 -6.87 7.73
C MET A 120 7.24 -7.74 6.54
N MET A 121 7.27 -7.22 5.31
CA MET A 121 6.91 -8.02 4.13
C MET A 121 7.90 -9.15 3.89
N ASP A 122 7.39 -10.33 3.55
CA ASP A 122 8.14 -11.49 3.05
C ASP A 122 7.55 -11.93 1.70
N CYS A 123 8.04 -11.31 0.62
CA CYS A 123 7.50 -11.49 -0.73
C CYS A 123 8.65 -11.71 -1.72
N PRO A 124 9.33 -12.87 -1.66
CA PRO A 124 10.50 -13.14 -2.50
C PRO A 124 10.17 -13.05 -3.99
N GLY A 125 10.96 -12.27 -4.73
CA GLY A 125 10.81 -12.06 -6.18
C GLY A 125 9.70 -11.09 -6.59
N CYS A 126 8.95 -10.52 -5.63
CA CYS A 126 7.89 -9.55 -5.90
C CYS A 126 8.46 -8.21 -6.38
N VAL A 127 7.95 -7.70 -7.49
CA VAL A 127 8.29 -6.38 -8.01
C VAL A 127 7.53 -5.30 -7.23
N PHE A 128 8.24 -4.57 -6.38
CA PHE A 128 7.69 -3.48 -5.57
C PHE A 128 7.77 -2.14 -6.31
N ARG A 129 6.70 -1.39 -6.31
CA ARG A 129 6.59 -0.05 -6.90
C ARG A 129 5.82 0.90 -5.97
N MET A 130 6.41 2.04 -5.68
CA MET A 130 5.77 3.19 -5.03
C MET A 130 6.17 4.44 -5.81
N ASN A 131 5.82 4.48 -7.11
CA ASN A 131 6.23 5.53 -8.04
C ASN A 131 5.05 6.28 -8.69
N HIS A 132 3.86 6.09 -8.18
CA HIS A 132 2.66 6.83 -8.60
C HIS A 132 2.80 8.32 -8.26
N ALA A 133 2.04 9.17 -8.96
CA ALA A 133 2.05 10.63 -8.73
C ALA A 133 1.62 11.02 -7.30
N SER A 134 0.77 10.23 -6.66
CA SER A 134 0.35 10.45 -5.26
C SER A 134 1.47 10.29 -4.23
N ASN A 135 2.59 9.64 -4.56
CA ASN A 135 3.62 9.33 -3.60
C ASN A 135 4.61 10.49 -3.38
N TYR A 136 5.00 10.72 -2.13
CA TYR A 136 6.02 11.70 -1.75
C TYR A 136 7.44 11.28 -2.17
N LEU A 137 7.70 9.97 -2.20
CA LEU A 137 8.98 9.37 -2.56
C LEU A 137 8.76 8.28 -3.60
N SER A 138 9.59 8.28 -4.65
CA SER A 138 9.55 7.21 -5.66
C SER A 138 10.48 6.07 -5.23
N LEU A 139 9.88 4.88 -4.98
CA LEU A 139 10.60 3.66 -4.63
C LEU A 139 10.33 2.57 -5.66
N ARG A 140 11.36 1.77 -5.96
CA ARG A 140 11.25 0.60 -6.82
C ARG A 140 12.31 -0.44 -6.47
N GLY A 141 11.95 -1.70 -6.49
CA GLY A 141 12.88 -2.79 -6.23
C GLY A 141 12.21 -4.15 -6.37
N THR A 142 12.96 -5.21 -6.14
CA THR A 142 12.49 -6.58 -6.04
C THR A 142 12.60 -7.04 -4.59
N LEU A 143 11.49 -7.42 -3.99
CA LEU A 143 11.49 -7.99 -2.64
C LEU A 143 11.87 -9.49 -2.73
N ASN A 144 12.63 -10.08 -1.80
CA ASN A 144 13.23 -9.47 -0.60
C ASN A 144 14.64 -8.90 -0.86
N GLU A 145 15.14 -9.04 -2.09
CA GLU A 145 16.52 -8.71 -2.48
C GLU A 145 16.85 -7.25 -2.18
N ASP A 146 16.00 -6.32 -2.62
CA ASP A 146 16.22 -4.89 -2.49
C ASP A 146 15.64 -4.28 -1.20
N LYS A 147 15.12 -5.09 -0.27
CA LYS A 147 14.46 -4.58 0.95
C LYS A 147 15.34 -3.61 1.73
N ALA A 148 16.61 -3.95 1.95
CA ALA A 148 17.55 -3.09 2.67
C ALA A 148 17.82 -1.77 1.93
N ALA A 149 17.91 -1.80 0.60
CA ALA A 149 18.11 -0.61 -0.22
C ALA A 149 16.88 0.31 -0.21
N LEU A 150 15.67 -0.26 -0.27
CA LEU A 150 14.41 0.48 -0.17
C LEU A 150 14.30 1.19 1.18
N MET A 151 14.57 0.48 2.28
CA MET A 151 14.55 1.08 3.63
C MET A 151 15.60 2.17 3.78
N HIS A 152 16.81 1.97 3.22
CA HIS A 152 17.86 2.98 3.23
C HIS A 152 17.44 4.25 2.47
N GLN A 153 16.80 4.14 1.30
CA GLN A 153 16.27 5.30 0.57
C GLN A 153 15.26 6.08 1.40
N ILE A 154 14.37 5.39 2.14
CA ILE A 154 13.43 6.04 3.06
C ILE A 154 14.19 6.77 4.18
N ASP A 155 15.22 6.15 4.77
CA ASP A 155 16.03 6.78 5.81
C ASP A 155 16.75 8.03 5.31
N GLN A 156 17.27 8.02 4.10
CA GLN A 156 17.85 9.21 3.45
C GLN A 156 16.82 10.34 3.29
N ALA A 157 15.59 9.99 2.90
CA ALA A 157 14.50 10.98 2.79
C ALA A 157 14.09 11.54 4.16
N LEU A 158 13.96 10.67 5.18
CA LEU A 158 13.63 11.08 6.54
C LEU A 158 14.70 11.95 7.19
N SER A 159 15.98 11.78 6.79
CA SER A 159 17.12 12.58 7.24
C SER A 159 17.30 13.87 6.43
N GLY A 160 16.44 14.14 5.44
CA GLY A 160 16.55 15.32 4.58
C GLY A 160 17.64 15.24 3.49
N ASN A 161 18.30 14.09 3.34
CA ASN A 161 19.33 13.88 2.32
C ASN A 161 18.75 13.54 0.94
N LEU A 162 17.46 13.20 0.88
CA LEU A 162 16.73 12.93 -0.35
C LEU A 162 15.43 13.75 -0.33
N GLY A 163 15.20 14.53 -1.41
CA GLY A 163 14.03 15.40 -1.50
C GLY A 163 12.72 14.63 -1.68
N LEU A 164 11.67 15.11 -1.04
CA LEU A 164 10.31 14.62 -1.22
C LEU A 164 9.56 15.45 -2.27
N ARG A 165 8.63 14.81 -2.98
CA ARG A 165 7.68 15.52 -3.82
C ARG A 165 6.82 16.44 -2.94
N PRO A 166 6.73 17.74 -3.23
CA PRO A 166 5.88 18.63 -2.46
C PRO A 166 4.39 18.34 -2.71
N GLU A 167 3.54 18.70 -1.74
CA GLU A 167 2.11 18.41 -1.79
C GLU A 167 1.44 18.89 -3.09
N TRP A 168 1.73 20.09 -3.53
CA TRP A 168 1.17 20.67 -4.77
C TRP A 168 1.59 19.96 -6.06
N ALA A 169 2.61 19.10 -6.02
CA ALA A 169 3.10 18.33 -7.17
C ALA A 169 2.66 16.85 -7.11
N ARG A 170 1.87 16.48 -6.08
CA ARG A 170 1.18 15.20 -6.01
C ARG A 170 -0.12 15.28 -6.81
N GLY A 171 -0.66 14.14 -7.22
CA GLY A 171 -1.93 14.09 -7.93
C GLY A 171 -2.15 12.77 -8.66
N PHE A 172 -3.31 12.69 -9.29
CA PHE A 172 -3.72 11.61 -10.19
C PHE A 172 -3.62 12.05 -11.65
#